data_56bacba9c2a6d1a40e1955a54dc36f86
#
_entry.id   56bacba9c2a6d1a40e1955a54dc36f86
#
_cell.length_a   1.000
_cell.length_b   1.000
_cell.length_c   1.000
_cell.angle_alpha   90.00
_cell.angle_beta   90.00
_cell.angle_gamma   90.00
#
_symmetry.space_group_name_H-M   'P 1'
#
loop_
_entity.id
_entity.type
_entity.pdbx_description
1 polymer ?
#
loop_
_entity_poly.entity_id
_entity_poly.type
_entity_poly.pdbx_seq_one_letter_code
_entity_poly.pdbx_strand_id
1 'polypeptide(L)'
;ALPIYLKKLISSDDEVNTKSLVKNTIDIVAESNNSLQLFDMLHAMRDVDDLTYVHSMNVALIASVIGKWIGYNQEKIKVLTLAGLMHDIGKLLIPEKILNKPGNLTDNEYEIMKKHVNLGYEQVKNKFMPMSVKEAILLHHEKCDGTGYPFGLKSDKIPETAKIIAIADVYDAMTSSRIYRAPICPFEVVRLMYEDAFTKFDPVFAIPFLKNVASSYIHTDVRLSDGRVGKVILINDSALHKPVVQVDGEYIDLSKKKDLNITALL
;
A
#
# COMPACT_ATOMS: atom_id res chain seq x y z
N ALA A 1 -11.10 16.55 -7.39
CA ALA A 1 -10.33 17.58 -6.67
C ALA A 1 -8.81 17.28 -6.68
N LEU A 2 -8.33 16.09 -6.30
CA LEU A 2 -6.88 15.78 -6.24
C LEU A 2 -6.19 15.80 -7.63
N PRO A 3 -6.75 15.26 -8.73
CA PRO A 3 -6.09 15.35 -10.03
C PRO A 3 -5.86 16.79 -10.50
N ILE A 4 -6.82 17.67 -10.24
CA ILE A 4 -6.70 19.12 -10.55
C ILE A 4 -5.63 19.75 -9.64
N TYR A 5 -5.56 19.33 -8.40
CA TYR A 5 -4.60 19.77 -7.42
C TYR A 5 -3.17 19.34 -7.76
N LEU A 6 -2.94 18.06 -8.08
CA LEU A 6 -1.64 17.56 -8.50
C LEU A 6 -1.17 18.20 -9.80
N LYS A 7 -2.07 18.40 -10.77
CA LYS A 7 -1.77 19.16 -12.00
C LYS A 7 -1.39 20.61 -11.70
N LYS A 8 -2.08 21.29 -10.78
CA LYS A 8 -1.72 22.64 -10.35
C LYS A 8 -0.35 22.68 -9.66
N LEU A 9 0.00 21.69 -8.84
CA LEU A 9 1.28 21.63 -8.16
C LEU A 9 2.45 21.52 -9.14
N ILE A 10 2.24 20.91 -10.31
CA ILE A 10 3.22 20.81 -11.39
C ILE A 10 3.26 22.13 -12.20
N SER A 11 2.12 22.79 -12.40
CA SER A 11 1.99 23.92 -13.32
C SER A 11 2.13 25.31 -12.69
N SER A 12 2.10 25.44 -11.35
CA SER A 12 2.18 26.72 -10.65
C SER A 12 3.26 26.76 -9.59
N ASP A 13 3.87 27.95 -9.41
CA ASP A 13 4.76 28.23 -8.29
C ASP A 13 4.02 28.57 -6.98
N ASP A 14 2.68 28.58 -7.00
CA ASP A 14 1.87 28.90 -5.83
C ASP A 14 1.95 27.84 -4.74
N GLU A 15 1.90 28.29 -3.48
CA GLU A 15 1.73 27.43 -2.29
C GLU A 15 0.40 26.68 -2.41
N VAL A 16 0.48 25.42 -2.79
CA VAL A 16 -0.69 24.58 -2.88
C VAL A 16 -1.11 24.17 -1.46
N ASN A 17 -2.36 24.44 -1.12
CA ASN A 17 -2.91 24.13 0.20
C ASN A 17 -3.05 22.63 0.44
N THR A 18 -1.92 21.96 0.73
CA THR A 18 -1.87 20.54 1.12
C THR A 18 -2.61 20.25 2.42
N LYS A 19 -2.81 21.29 3.27
CA LYS A 19 -3.39 21.14 4.62
C LYS A 19 -4.81 20.59 4.60
N SER A 20 -5.67 21.05 3.67
CA SER A 20 -7.06 20.57 3.60
C SER A 20 -7.15 19.13 3.14
N LEU A 21 -6.30 18.74 2.19
CA LEU A 21 -6.26 17.37 1.67
C LEU A 21 -5.75 16.38 2.72
N VAL A 22 -4.63 16.72 3.36
CA VAL A 22 -4.07 15.95 4.47
C VAL A 22 -5.07 15.86 5.62
N LYS A 23 -5.75 16.98 5.96
CA LYS A 23 -6.77 16.99 7.00
C LYS A 23 -7.90 16.02 6.69
N ASN A 24 -8.49 16.08 5.50
CA ASN A 24 -9.60 15.20 5.11
C ASN A 24 -9.20 13.73 5.17
N THR A 25 -7.98 13.38 4.72
CA THR A 25 -7.47 11.99 4.79
C THR A 25 -7.26 11.55 6.24
N ILE A 26 -6.72 12.43 7.10
CA ILE A 26 -6.54 12.15 8.52
C ILE A 26 -7.89 12.01 9.23
N ASP A 27 -8.86 12.86 8.92
CA ASP A 27 -10.20 12.79 9.52
C ASP A 27 -10.86 11.44 9.20
N ILE A 28 -10.73 10.94 7.96
CA ILE A 28 -11.16 9.58 7.58
C ILE A 28 -10.47 8.51 8.45
N VAL A 29 -9.15 8.60 8.62
CA VAL A 29 -8.39 7.65 9.46
C VAL A 29 -8.76 7.77 10.95
N ALA A 30 -9.04 8.99 11.43
CA ALA A 30 -9.42 9.24 12.83
C ALA A 30 -10.84 8.76 13.15
N GLU A 31 -11.77 8.89 12.22
CA GLU A 31 -13.16 8.43 12.36
C GLU A 31 -13.29 6.91 12.30
N SER A 32 -12.33 6.22 11.64
CA SER A 32 -12.28 4.75 11.63
C SER A 32 -11.78 4.23 12.99
N ASN A 33 -12.70 3.90 13.87
CA ASN A 33 -12.37 3.31 15.17
C ASN A 33 -11.93 1.84 15.10
N ASN A 34 -12.05 1.21 13.92
CA ASN A 34 -11.75 -0.20 13.70
C ASN A 34 -10.98 -0.38 12.38
N SER A 35 -9.93 -1.20 12.41
CA SER A 35 -9.13 -1.57 11.24
C SER A 35 -9.98 -2.17 10.11
N LEU A 36 -11.02 -2.94 10.46
CA LEU A 36 -11.94 -3.56 9.49
C LEU A 36 -12.70 -2.49 8.70
N GLN A 37 -13.27 -1.47 9.39
CA GLN A 37 -13.97 -0.36 8.71
C GLN A 37 -13.08 0.39 7.73
N LEU A 38 -11.80 0.56 8.04
CA LEU A 38 -10.86 1.21 7.14
C LEU A 38 -10.62 0.35 5.88
N PHE A 39 -10.44 -0.97 6.05
CA PHE A 39 -10.29 -1.89 4.92
C PHE A 39 -11.56 -1.97 4.08
N ASP A 40 -12.75 -1.94 4.69
CA ASP A 40 -14.03 -1.87 3.99
C ASP A 40 -14.14 -0.57 3.17
N MET A 41 -13.71 0.58 3.72
CA MET A 41 -13.66 1.84 2.98
C MET A 41 -12.67 1.79 1.81
N LEU A 42 -11.47 1.21 2.00
CA LEU A 42 -10.51 1.00 0.93
C LEU A 42 -11.07 0.11 -0.18
N HIS A 43 -11.86 -0.91 0.17
CA HIS A 43 -12.56 -1.76 -0.79
C HIS A 43 -13.65 -0.99 -1.56
N ALA A 44 -14.45 -0.18 -0.86
CA ALA A 44 -15.52 0.62 -1.47
C ALA A 44 -14.98 1.73 -2.41
N MET A 45 -13.77 2.25 -2.17
CA MET A 45 -13.15 3.27 -3.03
C MET A 45 -12.64 2.71 -4.38
N ARG A 46 -12.53 1.40 -4.52
CA ARG A 46 -11.99 0.71 -5.72
C ARG A 46 -12.88 0.80 -6.96
N ASP A 47 -14.13 1.18 -6.79
CA ASP A 47 -15.12 1.27 -7.87
C ASP A 47 -15.12 2.64 -8.58
N VAL A 48 -14.14 3.52 -8.31
CA VAL A 48 -14.06 4.87 -8.88
C VAL A 48 -13.14 4.90 -10.10
N ASP A 49 -13.57 5.55 -11.17
CA ASP A 49 -12.95 5.56 -12.51
C ASP A 49 -11.52 6.12 -12.63
N ASP A 50 -10.98 6.85 -11.66
CA ASP A 50 -9.61 7.41 -11.70
C ASP A 50 -8.64 6.56 -10.86
N LEU A 51 -8.13 5.50 -11.46
CA LEU A 51 -7.27 4.51 -10.81
C LEU A 51 -6.01 5.11 -10.15
N THR A 52 -5.39 6.13 -10.74
CA THR A 52 -4.18 6.74 -10.17
C THR A 52 -4.51 7.54 -8.92
N TYR A 53 -5.65 8.22 -8.92
CA TYR A 53 -6.12 8.99 -7.78
C TYR A 53 -6.51 8.09 -6.60
N VAL A 54 -7.31 7.05 -6.87
CA VAL A 54 -7.75 6.09 -5.86
C VAL A 54 -6.55 5.39 -5.25
N HIS A 55 -5.57 4.99 -6.06
CA HIS A 55 -4.33 4.40 -5.59
C HIS A 55 -3.57 5.32 -4.62
N SER A 56 -3.35 6.58 -4.99
CA SER A 56 -2.65 7.53 -4.10
C SER A 56 -3.37 7.75 -2.77
N MET A 57 -4.71 7.80 -2.80
CA MET A 57 -5.53 7.88 -1.59
C MET A 57 -5.40 6.62 -0.74
N ASN A 58 -5.48 5.44 -1.34
CA ASN A 58 -5.33 4.16 -0.65
C ASN A 58 -3.95 4.05 0.00
N VAL A 59 -2.88 4.38 -0.73
CA VAL A 59 -1.50 4.36 -0.19
C VAL A 59 -1.37 5.34 0.98
N ALA A 60 -1.96 6.53 0.89
CA ALA A 60 -1.95 7.49 2.00
C ALA A 60 -2.70 6.97 3.23
N LEU A 61 -3.86 6.34 3.04
CA LEU A 61 -4.64 5.73 4.13
C LEU A 61 -3.88 4.57 4.77
N ILE A 62 -3.36 3.64 3.97
CA ILE A 62 -2.58 2.48 4.45
C ILE A 62 -1.34 2.95 5.23
N ALA A 63 -0.57 3.90 4.68
CA ALA A 63 0.61 4.46 5.35
C ALA A 63 0.27 5.13 6.68
N SER A 64 -0.86 5.86 6.74
CA SER A 64 -1.36 6.48 7.97
C SER A 64 -1.71 5.43 9.03
N VAL A 65 -2.32 4.32 8.61
CA VAL A 65 -2.68 3.20 9.49
C VAL A 65 -1.43 2.48 9.99
N ILE A 66 -0.45 2.22 9.12
CA ILE A 66 0.85 1.67 9.54
C ILE A 66 1.45 2.58 10.63
N GLY A 67 1.50 3.90 10.38
CA GLY A 67 2.01 4.87 11.35
C GLY A 67 1.28 4.82 12.69
N LYS A 68 -0.06 4.70 12.67
CA LYS A 68 -0.88 4.56 13.88
C LYS A 68 -0.56 3.26 14.64
N TRP A 69 -0.45 2.14 13.94
CA TRP A 69 -0.17 0.83 14.55
C TRP A 69 1.23 0.70 15.16
N ILE A 70 2.20 1.43 14.62
CA ILE A 70 3.56 1.48 15.19
C ILE A 70 3.76 2.62 16.19
N GLY A 71 2.69 3.32 16.58
CA GLY A 71 2.70 4.33 17.64
C GLY A 71 3.27 5.70 17.23
N TYR A 72 3.23 6.06 15.95
CA TYR A 72 3.65 7.39 15.53
C TYR A 72 2.71 8.49 16.02
N ASN A 73 3.27 9.66 16.34
CA ASN A 73 2.49 10.84 16.71
C ASN A 73 1.77 11.43 15.46
N GLN A 74 0.81 12.32 15.71
CA GLN A 74 -0.02 12.94 14.67
C GLN A 74 0.81 13.66 13.59
N GLU A 75 1.93 14.29 13.93
CA GLU A 75 2.77 14.99 12.96
C GLU A 75 3.46 14.00 12.00
N LYS A 76 3.98 12.89 12.51
CA LYS A 76 4.54 11.81 11.67
C LYS A 76 3.45 11.18 10.79
N ILE A 77 2.22 10.98 11.31
CA ILE A 77 1.09 10.46 10.53
C ILE A 77 0.72 11.41 9.40
N LYS A 78 0.68 12.74 9.64
CA LYS A 78 0.46 13.73 8.58
C LYS A 78 1.52 13.66 7.47
N VAL A 79 2.78 13.48 7.85
CA VAL A 79 3.89 13.31 6.90
C VAL A 79 3.69 12.06 6.05
N LEU A 80 3.36 10.92 6.66
CA LEU A 80 3.07 9.67 5.94
C LEU A 80 1.87 9.82 4.99
N THR A 81 0.80 10.47 5.46
CA THR A 81 -0.38 10.76 4.63
C THR A 81 0.00 11.57 3.39
N LEU A 82 0.74 12.66 3.58
CA LEU A 82 1.18 13.50 2.48
C LEU A 82 2.12 12.74 1.53
N ALA A 83 3.05 11.95 2.08
CA ALA A 83 3.96 11.14 1.28
C ALA A 83 3.19 10.12 0.40
N GLY A 84 2.19 9.43 0.96
CA GLY A 84 1.35 8.50 0.21
C GLY A 84 0.54 9.18 -0.90
N LEU A 85 -0.02 10.38 -0.62
CA LEU A 85 -0.74 11.17 -1.63
C LEU A 85 0.15 11.60 -2.79
N MET A 86 1.44 11.83 -2.53
CA MET A 86 2.37 12.48 -3.46
C MET A 86 3.37 11.52 -4.10
N HIS A 87 3.50 10.28 -3.61
CA HIS A 87 4.59 9.37 -4.01
C HIS A 87 4.72 9.21 -5.53
N ASP A 88 3.60 9.15 -6.21
CA ASP A 88 3.46 8.92 -7.65
C ASP A 88 3.27 10.18 -8.50
N ILE A 89 3.47 11.39 -7.94
CA ILE A 89 3.21 12.65 -8.66
C ILE A 89 3.95 12.75 -10.00
N GLY A 90 5.11 12.13 -10.11
CA GLY A 90 5.90 12.13 -11.35
C GLY A 90 5.27 11.31 -12.48
N LYS A 91 4.30 10.44 -12.21
CA LYS A 91 3.55 9.71 -13.25
C LYS A 91 2.78 10.65 -14.17
N LEU A 92 2.42 11.85 -13.70
CA LEU A 92 1.81 12.90 -14.54
C LEU A 92 2.73 13.41 -15.66
N LEU A 93 4.03 13.12 -15.58
CA LEU A 93 5.04 13.51 -16.58
C LEU A 93 5.48 12.34 -17.46
N ILE A 94 4.95 11.14 -17.21
CA ILE A 94 5.19 9.97 -18.06
C ILE A 94 4.27 10.05 -19.29
N PRO A 95 4.76 9.73 -20.50
CA PRO A 95 3.91 9.72 -21.69
C PRO A 95 2.67 8.84 -21.50
N GLU A 96 1.51 9.38 -21.82
CA GLU A 96 0.21 8.73 -21.59
C GLU A 96 0.10 7.35 -22.23
N LYS A 97 0.67 7.17 -23.43
CA LYS A 97 0.73 5.89 -24.13
C LYS A 97 1.52 4.77 -23.38
N ILE A 98 2.41 5.18 -22.45
CA ILE A 98 3.15 4.24 -21.59
C ILE A 98 2.37 4.07 -20.29
N LEU A 99 1.91 5.17 -19.68
CA LEU A 99 1.17 5.15 -18.42
C LEU A 99 -0.11 4.30 -18.52
N ASN A 100 -0.87 4.47 -19.60
CA ASN A 100 -2.16 3.82 -19.82
C ASN A 100 -2.06 2.61 -20.78
N LYS A 101 -0.84 2.09 -21.01
CA LYS A 101 -0.64 0.96 -21.94
C LYS A 101 -1.40 -0.27 -21.44
N PRO A 102 -2.25 -0.88 -22.27
CA PRO A 102 -2.86 -2.15 -21.95
C PRO A 102 -1.82 -3.29 -22.00
N GLY A 103 -1.71 -4.03 -20.90
CA GLY A 103 -0.78 -5.18 -20.78
C GLY A 103 0.60 -4.79 -20.23
N ASN A 104 1.58 -5.65 -20.45
CA ASN A 104 2.91 -5.47 -19.91
C ASN A 104 3.71 -4.40 -20.67
N LEU A 105 4.51 -3.63 -19.93
CA LEU A 105 5.50 -2.73 -20.51
C LEU A 105 6.66 -3.55 -21.08
N THR A 106 7.23 -3.10 -22.21
CA THR A 106 8.53 -3.57 -22.66
C THR A 106 9.63 -3.06 -21.72
N ASP A 107 10.83 -3.63 -21.79
CA ASP A 107 11.96 -3.20 -20.94
C ASP A 107 12.25 -1.70 -21.11
N ASN A 108 12.24 -1.18 -22.34
CA ASN A 108 12.45 0.24 -22.61
C ASN A 108 11.33 1.12 -22.02
N GLU A 109 10.06 0.70 -22.12
CA GLU A 109 8.93 1.42 -21.52
C GLU A 109 8.99 1.37 -20.00
N TYR A 110 9.43 0.25 -19.44
CA TYR A 110 9.63 0.13 -17.99
C TYR A 110 10.75 1.05 -17.50
N GLU A 111 11.86 1.19 -18.25
CA GLU A 111 12.91 2.18 -17.94
C GLU A 111 12.39 3.62 -17.97
N ILE A 112 11.45 3.95 -18.89
CA ILE A 112 10.80 5.25 -18.92
C ILE A 112 9.87 5.39 -17.71
N MET A 113 9.08 4.37 -17.37
CA MET A 113 8.19 4.37 -16.22
C MET A 113 8.95 4.61 -14.92
N LYS A 114 10.10 3.96 -14.72
CA LYS A 114 10.94 4.14 -13.51
C LYS A 114 11.38 5.60 -13.29
N LYS A 115 11.42 6.43 -14.34
CA LYS A 115 11.80 7.84 -14.22
C LYS A 115 10.80 8.68 -13.43
N HIS A 116 9.56 8.18 -13.16
CA HIS A 116 8.56 8.96 -12.42
C HIS A 116 9.07 9.39 -11.04
N VAL A 117 9.89 8.59 -10.35
CA VAL A 117 10.42 8.96 -9.04
C VAL A 117 11.34 10.18 -9.12
N ASN A 118 12.23 10.23 -10.12
CA ASN A 118 13.13 11.36 -10.34
C ASN A 118 12.34 12.59 -10.83
N LEU A 119 11.42 12.39 -11.77
CA LEU A 119 10.57 13.46 -12.29
C LEU A 119 9.71 14.06 -11.17
N GLY A 120 9.13 13.21 -10.31
CA GLY A 120 8.35 13.66 -9.16
C GLY A 120 9.20 14.46 -8.16
N TYR A 121 10.37 13.97 -7.82
CA TYR A 121 11.29 14.69 -6.93
C TYR A 121 11.68 16.06 -7.50
N GLU A 122 12.03 16.16 -8.78
CA GLU A 122 12.36 17.43 -9.44
C GLU A 122 11.23 18.46 -9.34
N GLN A 123 9.96 18.02 -9.43
CA GLN A 123 8.80 18.90 -9.29
C GLN A 123 8.64 19.47 -7.88
N VAL A 124 9.08 18.73 -6.85
CA VAL A 124 8.81 19.11 -5.46
C VAL A 124 10.06 19.57 -4.70
N LYS A 125 11.25 19.39 -5.23
CA LYS A 125 12.52 19.67 -4.51
C LYS A 125 12.62 21.08 -3.93
N ASN A 126 12.08 22.08 -4.64
CA ASN A 126 12.07 23.49 -4.23
C ASN A 126 10.76 23.93 -3.56
N LYS A 127 9.75 23.03 -3.45
CA LYS A 127 8.48 23.36 -2.81
C LYS A 127 8.60 23.28 -1.28
N PHE A 128 7.77 24.06 -0.58
CA PHE A 128 7.70 24.05 0.88
C PHE A 128 6.94 22.80 1.36
N MET A 129 7.69 21.75 1.64
CA MET A 129 7.17 20.48 2.23
C MET A 129 8.28 19.74 2.99
N PRO A 130 7.92 18.84 3.93
CA PRO A 130 8.89 18.07 4.70
C PRO A 130 9.86 17.29 3.79
N MET A 131 11.15 17.26 4.15
CA MET A 131 12.18 16.54 3.37
C MET A 131 11.84 15.05 3.24
N SER A 132 11.31 14.43 4.31
CA SER A 132 10.88 13.04 4.31
C SER A 132 9.79 12.70 3.28
N VAL A 133 8.92 13.68 2.91
CA VAL A 133 7.95 13.52 1.81
C VAL A 133 8.68 13.52 0.46
N LYS A 134 9.63 14.43 0.26
CA LYS A 134 10.43 14.51 -0.99
C LYS A 134 11.26 13.24 -1.18
N GLU A 135 11.85 12.75 -0.10
CA GLU A 135 12.61 11.49 -0.09
C GLU A 135 11.72 10.29 -0.38
N ALA A 136 10.49 10.25 0.17
CA ALA A 136 9.56 9.18 -0.13
C ALA A 136 9.14 9.16 -1.61
N ILE A 137 8.90 10.33 -2.23
CA ILE A 137 8.63 10.43 -3.67
C ILE A 137 9.78 9.82 -4.50
N LEU A 138 11.02 10.08 -4.10
CA LEU A 138 12.21 9.62 -4.82
C LEU A 138 12.52 8.14 -4.58
N LEU A 139 12.27 7.62 -3.37
CA LEU A 139 12.87 6.39 -2.85
C LEU A 139 11.86 5.27 -2.52
N HIS A 140 10.54 5.45 -2.77
CA HIS A 140 9.54 4.44 -2.41
C HIS A 140 9.64 3.14 -3.22
N HIS A 141 10.40 3.12 -4.29
CA HIS A 141 10.71 1.90 -5.05
C HIS A 141 12.09 1.31 -4.74
N GLU A 142 12.81 1.87 -3.76
CA GLU A 142 13.98 1.19 -3.20
C GLU A 142 13.55 -0.04 -2.40
N LYS A 143 14.42 -1.04 -2.36
CA LYS A 143 14.22 -2.27 -1.61
C LYS A 143 15.36 -2.48 -0.63
N CYS A 144 15.06 -2.98 0.56
CA CYS A 144 16.05 -3.14 1.63
C CYS A 144 17.28 -4.01 1.24
N ASP A 145 17.14 -4.88 0.25
CA ASP A 145 18.20 -5.72 -0.30
C ASP A 145 19.08 -5.02 -1.36
N GLY A 146 18.70 -3.79 -1.78
CA GLY A 146 19.40 -3.02 -2.81
C GLY A 146 18.99 -3.36 -4.25
N THR A 147 17.96 -4.17 -4.46
CA THR A 147 17.45 -4.51 -5.80
C THR A 147 16.41 -3.51 -6.33
N GLY A 148 16.16 -2.43 -5.58
CA GLY A 148 15.22 -1.36 -5.94
C GLY A 148 15.81 -0.32 -6.90
N TYR A 149 15.08 0.76 -7.10
CA TYR A 149 15.49 1.91 -7.90
C TYR A 149 15.03 3.22 -7.24
N PRO A 150 15.64 4.39 -7.56
CA PRO A 150 16.57 4.65 -8.66
C PRO A 150 18.04 4.38 -8.36
N PHE A 151 18.44 4.19 -7.09
CA PHE A 151 19.86 4.14 -6.69
C PHE A 151 20.33 2.76 -6.21
N GLY A 152 19.42 1.81 -5.98
CA GLY A 152 19.75 0.51 -5.40
C GLY A 152 20.24 0.60 -3.96
N LEU A 153 19.58 1.44 -3.15
CA LEU A 153 19.95 1.67 -1.75
C LEU A 153 19.63 0.45 -0.88
N LYS A 154 20.49 0.17 0.10
CA LYS A 154 20.21 -0.81 1.15
C LYS A 154 19.43 -0.18 2.30
N SER A 155 18.85 -1.04 3.15
CA SER A 155 17.94 -0.65 4.24
C SER A 155 18.44 0.51 5.10
N ASP A 156 19.74 0.55 5.44
CA ASP A 156 20.35 1.60 6.27
C ASP A 156 20.36 2.99 5.63
N LYS A 157 20.17 3.09 4.31
CA LYS A 157 20.13 4.32 3.53
C LYS A 157 18.73 4.74 3.09
N ILE A 158 17.72 3.89 3.29
CA ILE A 158 16.35 4.20 2.91
C ILE A 158 15.64 4.83 4.12
N PRO A 159 15.08 6.06 4.00
CA PRO A 159 14.32 6.70 5.07
C PRO A 159 13.09 5.91 5.49
N GLU A 160 12.72 5.96 6.78
CA GLU A 160 11.55 5.26 7.34
C GLU A 160 10.26 5.56 6.54
N THR A 161 10.04 6.83 6.18
CA THR A 161 8.87 7.25 5.39
C THR A 161 8.82 6.50 4.06
N ALA A 162 9.93 6.41 3.32
CA ALA A 162 9.99 5.70 2.04
C ALA A 162 9.72 4.20 2.21
N LYS A 163 10.26 3.57 3.27
CA LYS A 163 10.00 2.15 3.59
C LYS A 163 8.54 1.87 3.86
N ILE A 164 7.86 2.76 4.60
CA ILE A 164 6.42 2.62 4.91
C ILE A 164 5.59 2.83 3.65
N ILE A 165 5.91 3.83 2.81
CA ILE A 165 5.22 4.05 1.55
C ILE A 165 5.40 2.84 0.60
N ALA A 166 6.60 2.26 0.52
CA ALA A 166 6.84 1.04 -0.28
C ALA A 166 5.95 -0.14 0.12
N ILE A 167 5.76 -0.36 1.43
CA ILE A 167 4.85 -1.40 1.95
C ILE A 167 3.40 -1.10 1.55
N ALA A 168 2.96 0.14 1.75
CA ALA A 168 1.60 0.57 1.46
C ALA A 168 1.29 0.49 -0.04
N ASP A 169 2.21 0.93 -0.90
CA ASP A 169 2.11 0.88 -2.37
C ASP A 169 1.98 -0.56 -2.87
N VAL A 170 2.87 -1.45 -2.44
CA VAL A 170 2.84 -2.86 -2.86
C VAL A 170 1.55 -3.54 -2.39
N TYR A 171 1.10 -3.28 -1.15
CA TYR A 171 -0.13 -3.85 -0.64
C TYR A 171 -1.35 -3.39 -1.45
N ASP A 172 -1.50 -2.09 -1.71
CA ASP A 172 -2.59 -1.58 -2.55
C ASP A 172 -2.50 -2.14 -3.97
N ALA A 173 -1.31 -2.15 -4.56
CA ALA A 173 -1.09 -2.70 -5.89
C ALA A 173 -1.51 -4.16 -6.03
N MET A 174 -1.40 -4.98 -4.97
CA MET A 174 -1.79 -6.39 -4.96
C MET A 174 -3.27 -6.60 -4.68
N THR A 175 -3.86 -5.78 -3.82
CA THR A 175 -5.24 -5.93 -3.35
C THR A 175 -6.26 -5.16 -4.18
N SER A 176 -5.86 -4.16 -4.94
CA SER A 176 -6.73 -3.38 -5.83
C SER A 176 -7.01 -4.10 -7.15
N SER A 177 -8.23 -3.94 -7.66
CA SER A 177 -8.59 -4.34 -9.03
C SER A 177 -7.80 -3.49 -10.01
N ARG A 178 -7.19 -4.12 -11.01
CA ARG A 178 -6.59 -3.43 -12.15
C ARG A 178 -7.27 -3.90 -13.43
N ILE A 179 -7.25 -3.07 -14.45
CA ILE A 179 -7.90 -3.35 -15.76
C ILE A 179 -7.57 -4.77 -16.28
N TYR A 180 -6.42 -5.33 -15.87
CA TYR A 180 -5.89 -6.60 -16.37
C TYR A 180 -5.71 -7.69 -15.31
N ARG A 181 -6.09 -7.42 -14.04
CA ARG A 181 -5.90 -8.39 -12.96
C ARG A 181 -6.96 -8.27 -11.88
N ALA A 182 -7.60 -9.40 -11.56
CA ALA A 182 -8.46 -9.51 -10.39
C ALA A 182 -7.65 -9.26 -9.09
N PRO A 183 -8.28 -8.73 -8.02
CA PRO A 183 -7.67 -8.59 -6.71
C PRO A 183 -7.13 -9.95 -6.21
N ILE A 184 -5.96 -9.95 -5.61
CA ILE A 184 -5.45 -11.14 -4.92
C ILE A 184 -6.14 -11.25 -3.57
N CYS A 185 -6.49 -12.46 -3.17
CA CYS A 185 -7.03 -12.72 -1.81
C CYS A 185 -6.09 -12.14 -0.75
N PRO A 186 -6.57 -11.38 0.25
CA PRO A 186 -5.72 -10.74 1.25
C PRO A 186 -4.80 -11.71 2.00
N PHE A 187 -5.23 -12.94 2.28
CA PHE A 187 -4.35 -13.94 2.91
C PHE A 187 -3.21 -14.37 2.00
N GLU A 188 -3.42 -14.41 0.69
CA GLU A 188 -2.35 -14.66 -0.27
C GLU A 188 -1.41 -13.46 -0.40
N VAL A 189 -1.92 -12.22 -0.33
CA VAL A 189 -1.08 -11.01 -0.27
C VAL A 189 -0.23 -11.01 0.99
N VAL A 190 -0.81 -11.37 2.15
CA VAL A 190 -0.06 -11.52 3.41
C VAL A 190 1.06 -12.55 3.25
N ARG A 191 0.82 -13.70 2.59
CA ARG A 191 1.84 -14.71 2.33
C ARG A 191 2.99 -14.15 1.50
N LEU A 192 2.69 -13.56 0.34
CA LEU A 192 3.67 -13.03 -0.59
C LEU A 192 4.52 -11.91 0.04
N MET A 193 3.88 -10.99 0.75
CA MET A 193 4.59 -9.90 1.42
C MET A 193 5.39 -10.39 2.63
N TYR A 194 4.94 -11.42 3.33
CA TYR A 194 5.68 -12.00 4.45
C TYR A 194 6.98 -12.68 3.99
N GLU A 195 6.97 -13.34 2.82
CA GLU A 195 8.17 -13.91 2.20
C GLU A 195 9.21 -12.83 1.87
N ASP A 196 8.75 -11.64 1.46
CA ASP A 196 9.60 -10.49 1.13
C ASP A 196 9.94 -9.60 2.35
N ALA A 197 9.30 -9.81 3.51
CA ALA A 197 9.42 -8.94 4.68
C ALA A 197 10.83 -8.89 5.30
N PHE A 198 11.65 -9.88 5.05
CA PHE A 198 13.02 -9.96 5.57
C PHE A 198 14.10 -9.64 4.53
N THR A 199 13.71 -9.37 3.29
CA THR A 199 14.62 -9.09 2.18
C THR A 199 14.33 -7.74 1.55
N LYS A 200 13.14 -7.58 0.96
CA LYS A 200 12.78 -6.37 0.19
C LYS A 200 12.20 -5.27 1.07
N PHE A 201 11.49 -5.63 2.15
CA PHE A 201 10.90 -4.68 3.10
C PHE A 201 11.74 -4.58 4.38
N ASP A 202 11.42 -3.56 5.20
CA ASP A 202 11.93 -3.50 6.56
C ASP A 202 10.97 -4.25 7.49
N PRO A 203 11.42 -5.33 8.17
CA PRO A 203 10.55 -6.14 9.02
C PRO A 203 9.96 -5.36 10.21
N VAL A 204 10.62 -4.28 10.64
CA VAL A 204 10.11 -3.40 11.71
C VAL A 204 8.76 -2.79 11.35
N PHE A 205 8.53 -2.50 10.08
CA PHE A 205 7.27 -1.94 9.58
C PHE A 205 6.36 -3.01 8.95
N ALA A 206 6.93 -3.96 8.20
CA ALA A 206 6.17 -4.94 7.45
C ALA A 206 5.48 -5.97 8.37
N ILE A 207 6.15 -6.51 9.38
CA ILE A 207 5.58 -7.58 10.22
C ILE A 207 4.39 -7.08 11.04
N PRO A 208 4.46 -5.94 11.79
CA PRO A 208 3.29 -5.42 12.49
C PRO A 208 2.12 -5.10 11.54
N PHE A 209 2.40 -4.57 10.35
CA PHE A 209 1.38 -4.31 9.34
C PHE A 209 0.66 -5.58 8.92
N LEU A 210 1.40 -6.61 8.47
CA LEU A 210 0.83 -7.86 7.98
C LEU A 210 0.05 -8.62 9.08
N LYS A 211 0.54 -8.56 10.34
CA LYS A 211 -0.16 -9.13 11.49
C LYS A 211 -1.51 -8.44 11.72
N ASN A 212 -1.54 -7.12 11.70
CA ASN A 212 -2.79 -6.35 11.87
C ASN A 212 -3.75 -6.58 10.70
N VAL A 213 -3.24 -6.63 9.46
CA VAL A 213 -4.05 -6.96 8.27
C VAL A 213 -4.69 -8.34 8.43
N ALA A 214 -3.91 -9.38 8.74
CA ALA A 214 -4.46 -10.72 8.95
C ALA A 214 -5.50 -10.73 10.08
N SER A 215 -5.21 -10.04 11.20
CA SER A 215 -6.09 -9.98 12.37
C SER A 215 -7.42 -9.25 12.10
N SER A 216 -7.46 -8.32 11.13
CA SER A 216 -8.69 -7.63 10.76
C SER A 216 -9.75 -8.56 10.14
N TYR A 217 -9.34 -9.74 9.67
CA TYR A 217 -10.23 -10.74 9.09
C TYR A 217 -10.72 -11.80 10.08
N ILE A 218 -10.41 -11.67 11.39
CA ILE A 218 -11.00 -12.55 12.42
C ILE A 218 -12.53 -12.37 12.39
N HIS A 219 -13.27 -13.49 12.43
CA HIS A 219 -14.72 -13.63 12.27
C HIS A 219 -15.27 -13.42 10.85
N THR A 220 -14.41 -13.21 9.84
CA THR A 220 -14.84 -13.17 8.45
C THR A 220 -15.04 -14.59 7.90
N ASP A 221 -16.07 -14.77 7.09
CA ASP A 221 -16.30 -16.01 6.36
C ASP A 221 -15.36 -16.08 5.14
N VAL A 222 -14.79 -17.26 4.93
CA VAL A 222 -13.77 -17.48 3.90
C VAL A 222 -14.01 -18.77 3.13
N ARG A 223 -13.60 -18.81 1.88
CA ARG A 223 -13.60 -20.02 1.06
C ARG A 223 -12.22 -20.66 1.07
N LEU A 224 -12.19 -21.96 1.32
CA LEU A 224 -10.98 -22.77 1.28
C LEU A 224 -10.70 -23.31 -0.12
N SER A 225 -9.48 -23.77 -0.36
CA SER A 225 -9.04 -24.31 -1.67
C SER A 225 -9.74 -25.62 -2.05
N ASP A 226 -10.33 -26.33 -1.10
CA ASP A 226 -11.15 -27.52 -1.32
C ASP A 226 -12.65 -27.21 -1.51
N GLY A 227 -13.02 -25.92 -1.56
CA GLY A 227 -14.38 -25.43 -1.78
C GLY A 227 -15.22 -25.23 -0.52
N ARG A 228 -14.78 -25.74 0.65
CA ARG A 228 -15.51 -25.54 1.91
C ARG A 228 -15.52 -24.08 2.32
N VAL A 229 -16.56 -23.70 3.06
CA VAL A 229 -16.67 -22.38 3.70
C VAL A 229 -16.33 -22.52 5.17
N GLY A 230 -15.54 -21.61 5.69
CA GLY A 230 -15.19 -21.56 7.11
C GLY A 230 -15.11 -20.13 7.60
N LYS A 231 -15.08 -19.95 8.91
CA LYS A 231 -14.93 -18.67 9.58
C LYS A 231 -13.52 -18.57 10.21
N VAL A 232 -12.84 -17.46 9.98
CA VAL A 232 -11.54 -17.21 10.61
C VAL A 232 -11.73 -17.00 12.11
N ILE A 233 -11.03 -17.77 12.93
CA ILE A 233 -11.17 -17.73 14.39
C ILE A 233 -9.93 -17.14 15.07
N LEU A 234 -8.74 -17.51 14.60
CA LEU A 234 -7.49 -17.10 15.22
C LEU A 234 -6.39 -16.99 14.17
N ILE A 235 -5.61 -15.93 14.24
CA ILE A 235 -4.41 -15.76 13.41
C ILE A 235 -3.23 -16.46 14.07
N ASN A 236 -2.50 -17.24 13.28
CA ASN A 236 -1.29 -17.91 13.73
C ASN A 236 -0.09 -16.97 13.53
N ASP A 237 0.55 -16.54 14.62
CA ASP A 237 1.69 -15.62 14.58
C ASP A 237 2.89 -16.13 13.77
N SER A 238 3.06 -17.45 13.67
CA SER A 238 4.13 -18.06 12.88
C SER A 238 3.78 -18.28 11.40
N ALA A 239 2.50 -18.14 11.05
CA ALA A 239 1.98 -18.34 9.69
C ALA A 239 0.73 -17.47 9.46
N LEU A 240 0.91 -16.16 9.38
CA LEU A 240 -0.18 -15.16 9.30
C LEU A 240 -1.21 -15.46 8.20
N HIS A 241 -0.79 -16.05 7.10
CA HIS A 241 -1.62 -16.44 5.96
C HIS A 241 -2.36 -17.79 6.14
N LYS A 242 -2.09 -18.51 7.22
CA LYS A 242 -2.70 -19.82 7.56
C LYS A 242 -3.34 -19.79 8.94
N PRO A 243 -4.47 -19.10 9.08
CA PRO A 243 -5.19 -18.99 10.34
C PRO A 243 -5.82 -20.33 10.77
N VAL A 244 -6.36 -20.34 11.98
CA VAL A 244 -7.33 -21.35 12.40
C VAL A 244 -8.71 -20.93 11.89
N VAL A 245 -9.39 -21.81 11.20
CA VAL A 245 -10.76 -21.61 10.70
C VAL A 245 -11.72 -22.62 11.33
N GLN A 246 -12.98 -22.21 11.52
CA GLN A 246 -14.06 -23.10 11.92
C GLN A 246 -14.86 -23.50 10.66
N VAL A 247 -14.98 -24.81 10.42
CA VAL A 247 -15.74 -25.38 9.30
C VAL A 247 -16.67 -26.46 9.88
N ASP A 248 -17.98 -26.35 9.65
CA ASP A 248 -18.99 -27.30 10.13
C ASP A 248 -18.88 -27.63 11.65
N GLY A 249 -18.49 -26.62 12.45
CA GLY A 249 -18.33 -26.76 13.90
C GLY A 249 -16.95 -27.25 14.34
N GLU A 250 -16.10 -27.73 13.45
CA GLU A 250 -14.73 -28.19 13.74
C GLU A 250 -13.70 -27.08 13.52
N TYR A 251 -12.65 -27.05 14.35
CA TYR A 251 -11.53 -26.11 14.22
C TYR A 251 -10.41 -26.73 13.41
N ILE A 252 -10.02 -26.10 12.31
CA ILE A 252 -8.96 -26.53 11.41
C ILE A 252 -7.81 -25.50 11.48
N ASP A 253 -6.66 -25.92 11.96
CA ASP A 253 -5.42 -25.14 11.91
C ASP A 253 -4.79 -25.30 10.52
N LEU A 254 -4.93 -24.26 9.68
CA LEU A 254 -4.42 -24.28 8.30
C LEU A 254 -2.89 -24.34 8.25
N SER A 255 -2.18 -23.93 9.29
CA SER A 255 -0.71 -24.03 9.34
C SER A 255 -0.20 -25.48 9.33
N LYS A 256 -1.04 -26.41 9.82
CA LYS A 256 -0.79 -27.86 9.83
C LYS A 256 -1.28 -28.57 8.57
N LYS A 257 -1.89 -27.84 7.62
CA LYS A 257 -2.46 -28.38 6.38
C LYS A 257 -1.74 -27.76 5.19
N LYS A 258 -0.79 -28.51 4.60
CA LYS A 258 0.09 -28.00 3.55
C LYS A 258 -0.69 -27.49 2.32
N ASP A 259 -1.69 -28.25 1.89
CA ASP A 259 -2.42 -28.02 0.62
C ASP A 259 -3.75 -27.27 0.80
N LEU A 260 -4.09 -26.87 2.05
CA LEU A 260 -5.32 -26.15 2.33
C LEU A 260 -5.02 -24.69 2.60
N ASN A 261 -5.63 -23.81 1.78
CA ASN A 261 -5.42 -22.36 1.83
C ASN A 261 -6.76 -21.62 1.73
N ILE A 262 -6.78 -20.37 2.13
CA ILE A 262 -7.91 -19.46 1.88
C ILE A 262 -7.77 -18.92 0.45
N THR A 263 -8.84 -19.02 -0.34
CA THR A 263 -8.88 -18.57 -1.75
C THR A 263 -9.70 -17.30 -1.93
N ALA A 264 -10.66 -17.02 -1.08
CA ALA A 264 -11.50 -15.83 -1.14
C ALA A 264 -12.05 -15.45 0.25
N LEU A 265 -12.34 -14.16 0.43
CA LEU A 265 -13.25 -13.65 1.46
C LEU A 265 -14.70 -13.79 0.93
N LEU A 266 -15.69 -13.93 1.83
CA LEU A 266 -17.12 -14.07 1.49
C LEU A 266 -17.95 -12.95 2.13
#